data_67b8d904481056ff3a7141194ca54243
#
_entry.id   67b8d904481056ff3a7141194ca54243
#
_cell.length_a   1.000
_cell.length_b   1.000
_cell.length_c   1.000
_cell.angle_alpha   90.00
_cell.angle_beta   90.00
_cell.angle_gamma   90.00
#
_symmetry.space_group_name_H-M   'P 1'
#
loop_
_entity.id
_entity.type
_entity.pdbx_description
1 polymer ?
#
loop_
_entity_poly.entity_id
_entity_poly.type
_entity_poly.pdbx_seq_one_letter_code
_entity_poly.pdbx_strand_id
1 'polypeptide(L)'
;MRDSVAAAAASGMPILAECGGYLYLLDSLEGADGTVYPMAGVLKGHGYRAGKTGRFGYITLGPNRCLPYLREGEEIKGHEFHYWDCDCGEDEFCMTAAKPKGGRSWPCMRTAKQVMAGFPHLYYPSCPGLVRRFAGQCVEYGQRHDRKHDRQERNGQEHDGEEHEL
;
A
#
# COMPACT_ATOMS: atom_id res chain seq x y z
N MET A 1 -12.11 9.47 -7.37
CA MET A 1 -10.75 9.17 -6.84
C MET A 1 -10.72 7.90 -5.98
N ARG A 2 -11.57 7.72 -4.94
CA ARG A 2 -11.57 6.49 -4.10
C ARG A 2 -11.74 5.24 -4.96
N ASP A 3 -12.78 5.19 -5.78
CA ASP A 3 -13.07 4.04 -6.65
C ASP A 3 -11.94 3.77 -7.66
N SER A 4 -11.29 4.83 -8.15
CA SER A 4 -10.14 4.69 -9.07
C SER A 4 -8.93 4.07 -8.36
N VAL A 5 -8.66 4.43 -7.09
CA VAL A 5 -7.58 3.84 -6.29
C VAL A 5 -7.91 2.39 -5.94
N ALA A 6 -9.16 2.10 -5.54
CA ALA A 6 -9.62 0.73 -5.27
C ALA A 6 -9.48 -0.16 -6.52
N ALA A 7 -9.92 0.32 -7.69
CA ALA A 7 -9.79 -0.39 -8.94
C ALA A 7 -8.32 -0.64 -9.34
N ALA A 8 -7.45 0.36 -9.16
CA ALA A 8 -6.02 0.23 -9.41
C ALA A 8 -5.38 -0.84 -8.50
N ALA A 9 -5.68 -0.82 -7.20
CA ALA A 9 -5.22 -1.86 -6.28
C ALA A 9 -5.74 -3.25 -6.65
N ALA A 10 -7.02 -3.36 -7.01
CA ALA A 10 -7.65 -4.62 -7.42
C ALA A 10 -7.03 -5.18 -8.69
N SER A 11 -6.61 -4.32 -9.64
CA SER A 11 -5.93 -4.72 -10.89
C SER A 11 -4.48 -5.18 -10.68
N GLY A 12 -3.95 -5.02 -9.46
CA GLY A 12 -2.57 -5.39 -9.10
C GLY A 12 -1.54 -4.30 -9.39
N MET A 13 -1.97 -3.02 -9.48
CA MET A 13 -1.05 -1.90 -9.55
C MET A 13 -0.17 -1.87 -8.28
N PRO A 14 1.15 -1.73 -8.42
CA PRO A 14 2.03 -1.54 -7.27
C PRO A 14 1.71 -0.24 -6.54
N ILE A 15 1.48 -0.34 -5.23
CA ILE A 15 1.16 0.80 -4.38
C ILE A 15 2.03 0.76 -3.12
N LEU A 16 2.75 1.86 -2.85
CA LEU A 16 3.35 2.15 -1.56
C LEU A 16 2.59 3.33 -0.93
N ALA A 17 2.06 3.14 0.28
CA ALA A 17 1.28 4.17 0.95
C ALA A 17 1.71 4.33 2.41
N GLU A 18 2.08 5.54 2.78
CA GLU A 18 2.60 5.88 4.10
C GLU A 18 1.68 6.85 4.83
N CYS A 19 1.52 6.67 6.14
CA CYS A 19 0.81 7.57 7.04
C CYS A 19 -0.61 7.94 6.53
N GLY A 20 -0.83 9.18 6.10
CA GLY A 20 -2.11 9.61 5.52
C GLY A 20 -2.53 8.81 4.28
N GLY A 21 -1.56 8.38 3.45
CA GLY A 21 -1.81 7.49 2.32
C GLY A 21 -2.31 6.12 2.76
N TYR A 22 -1.78 5.57 3.86
CA TYR A 22 -2.28 4.34 4.45
C TYR A 22 -3.72 4.49 4.96
N LEU A 23 -4.01 5.56 5.71
CA LEU A 23 -5.37 5.85 6.20
C LEU A 23 -6.36 5.99 5.05
N TYR A 24 -5.95 6.56 3.91
CA TYR A 24 -6.79 6.66 2.72
C TYR A 24 -7.13 5.31 2.08
N LEU A 25 -6.32 4.29 2.29
CA LEU A 25 -6.56 2.92 1.78
C LEU A 25 -7.50 2.09 2.66
N LEU A 26 -7.84 2.53 3.89
CA LEU A 26 -8.75 1.83 4.80
C LEU A 26 -10.21 1.87 4.29
N ASP A 27 -11.12 1.18 4.98
CA ASP A 27 -12.57 1.26 4.71
C ASP A 27 -13.12 2.64 5.06
N SER A 28 -12.67 3.23 6.17
CA SER A 28 -13.14 4.54 6.66
C SER A 28 -12.12 5.23 7.56
N LEU A 29 -12.32 6.53 7.76
CA LEU A 29 -11.46 7.38 8.60
C LEU A 29 -12.32 8.37 9.39
N GLU A 30 -12.09 8.46 10.70
CA GLU A 30 -12.63 9.49 11.56
C GLU A 30 -11.89 10.81 11.32
N GLY A 31 -12.63 11.86 10.98
CA GLY A 31 -12.11 13.22 10.86
C GLY A 31 -11.83 13.86 12.24
N ALA A 32 -11.21 15.02 12.23
CA ALA A 32 -10.89 15.77 13.45
C ALA A 32 -12.14 16.22 14.23
N ASP A 33 -13.27 16.29 13.57
CA ASP A 33 -14.59 16.64 14.10
C ASP A 33 -15.41 15.41 14.59
N GLY A 34 -14.83 14.22 14.52
CA GLY A 34 -15.48 12.95 14.85
C GLY A 34 -16.38 12.39 13.74
N THR A 35 -16.46 13.06 12.59
CA THR A 35 -17.23 12.57 11.44
C THR A 35 -16.48 11.42 10.76
N VAL A 36 -17.18 10.31 10.48
CA VAL A 36 -16.60 9.16 9.78
C VAL A 36 -16.79 9.31 8.27
N TYR A 37 -15.68 9.27 7.56
CA TYR A 37 -15.65 9.39 6.10
C TYR A 37 -15.28 8.05 5.47
N PRO A 38 -15.98 7.58 4.41
CA PRO A 38 -15.58 6.41 3.66
C PRO A 38 -14.29 6.68 2.89
N MET A 39 -13.36 5.73 2.93
CA MET A 39 -12.07 5.75 2.25
C MET A 39 -12.05 4.79 1.04
N ALA A 40 -10.88 4.42 0.54
CA ALA A 40 -10.77 3.61 -0.68
C ALA A 40 -11.14 2.13 -0.50
N GLY A 41 -11.16 1.59 0.73
CA GLY A 41 -11.56 0.21 1.03
C GLY A 41 -10.62 -0.86 0.45
N VAL A 42 -9.35 -0.53 0.25
CA VAL A 42 -8.32 -1.47 -0.22
C VAL A 42 -7.84 -2.40 0.90
N LEU A 43 -7.74 -1.86 2.09
CA LEU A 43 -7.37 -2.55 3.32
C LEU A 43 -8.50 -2.43 4.33
N LYS A 44 -8.84 -3.54 4.99
CA LYS A 44 -9.89 -3.53 6.02
C LYS A 44 -9.46 -2.73 7.24
N GLY A 45 -10.42 -2.05 7.86
CA GLY A 45 -10.25 -1.32 9.11
C GLY A 45 -10.75 0.11 9.05
N HIS A 46 -10.83 0.69 10.25
CA HIS A 46 -11.25 2.05 10.48
C HIS A 46 -10.12 2.86 11.11
N GLY A 47 -9.77 3.98 10.50
CA GLY A 47 -8.83 4.93 11.09
C GLY A 47 -9.53 5.84 12.08
N TYR A 48 -8.98 5.97 13.28
CA TYR A 48 -9.54 6.82 14.34
C TYR A 48 -8.48 7.71 14.98
N ARG A 49 -8.89 8.80 15.60
CA ARG A 49 -7.98 9.71 16.27
C ARG A 49 -7.50 9.11 17.60
N ALA A 50 -6.22 8.78 17.68
CA ALA A 50 -5.60 8.30 18.91
C ALA A 50 -5.38 9.46 19.90
N GLY A 51 -5.73 9.28 21.17
CA GLY A 51 -5.57 10.31 22.19
C GLY A 51 -4.13 10.59 22.60
N LYS A 52 -3.18 9.69 22.27
CA LYS A 52 -1.74 9.82 22.54
C LYS A 52 -0.96 9.16 21.41
N THR A 53 0.09 9.83 20.92
CA THR A 53 1.07 9.25 20.00
C THR A 53 1.91 8.21 20.75
N GLY A 54 1.57 6.93 20.60
CA GLY A 54 2.32 5.82 21.20
C GLY A 54 3.60 5.48 20.46
N ARG A 55 3.66 5.81 19.18
CA ARG A 55 4.72 5.43 18.24
C ARG A 55 5.32 6.70 17.66
N PHE A 56 6.57 6.98 18.00
CA PHE A 56 7.24 8.22 17.59
C PHE A 56 8.74 8.02 17.41
N GLY A 57 9.32 8.61 16.34
CA GLY A 57 10.74 8.77 16.08
C GLY A 57 11.33 7.67 15.19
N TYR A 58 12.66 7.60 15.13
CA TYR A 58 13.39 6.69 14.26
C TYR A 58 13.19 5.23 14.64
N ILE A 59 13.10 4.39 13.61
CA ILE A 59 12.85 2.96 13.68
C ILE A 59 13.63 2.22 12.60
N THR A 60 13.84 0.93 12.83
CA THR A 60 14.24 -0.04 11.79
C THR A 60 13.11 -1.04 11.62
N LEU A 61 12.75 -1.34 10.39
CA LEU A 61 11.65 -2.25 10.05
C LEU A 61 12.21 -3.48 9.34
N GLY A 62 11.78 -4.67 9.79
CA GLY A 62 12.07 -5.94 9.15
C GLY A 62 10.79 -6.71 8.81
N PRO A 63 10.77 -7.53 7.76
CA PRO A 63 9.61 -8.31 7.36
C PRO A 63 9.36 -9.50 8.30
N ASN A 64 8.09 -9.80 8.59
CA ASN A 64 7.66 -10.98 9.34
C ASN A 64 7.21 -12.12 8.42
N ARG A 65 7.03 -11.83 7.13
CA ARG A 65 6.58 -12.75 6.08
C ARG A 65 7.06 -12.26 4.72
N CYS A 66 6.84 -13.06 3.68
CA CYS A 66 7.14 -12.66 2.31
C CYS A 66 6.34 -11.41 1.91
N LEU A 67 7.02 -10.41 1.37
CA LEU A 67 6.46 -9.12 0.95
C LEU A 67 6.74 -8.86 -0.54
N PRO A 68 5.91 -8.02 -1.21
CA PRO A 68 6.11 -7.70 -2.62
C PRO A 68 7.47 -7.05 -2.91
N TYR A 69 7.94 -6.19 -2.01
CA TYR A 69 9.10 -5.32 -2.27
C TYR A 69 10.25 -5.50 -1.29
N LEU A 70 10.09 -6.25 -0.21
CA LEU A 70 11.12 -6.49 0.80
C LEU A 70 11.32 -7.99 1.00
N ARG A 71 12.58 -8.46 1.01
CA ARG A 71 12.94 -9.86 1.19
C ARG A 71 13.19 -10.17 2.65
N GLU A 72 13.07 -11.43 3.00
CA GLU A 72 13.46 -11.94 4.31
C GLU A 72 14.93 -11.57 4.60
N GLY A 73 15.20 -11.10 5.81
CA GLY A 73 16.52 -10.65 6.25
C GLY A 73 16.92 -9.24 5.80
N GLU A 74 16.17 -8.59 4.92
CA GLU A 74 16.39 -7.17 4.62
C GLU A 74 15.72 -6.29 5.67
N GLU A 75 16.34 -5.14 5.94
CA GLU A 75 15.80 -4.11 6.82
C GLU A 75 15.72 -2.77 6.11
N ILE A 76 14.74 -1.96 6.50
CA ILE A 76 14.61 -0.57 6.06
C ILE A 76 14.49 0.34 7.27
N LYS A 77 15.21 1.46 7.25
CA LYS A 77 15.07 2.51 8.26
C LYS A 77 13.84 3.35 7.96
N GLY A 78 13.27 3.93 9.00
CA GLY A 78 12.12 4.80 8.86
C GLY A 78 11.96 5.75 10.05
N HIS A 79 10.91 6.52 9.98
CA HIS A 79 10.46 7.38 11.05
C HIS A 79 8.94 7.22 11.19
N GLU A 80 8.44 7.19 12.40
CA GLU A 80 7.00 7.09 12.67
C GLU A 80 6.55 8.28 13.51
N PHE A 81 5.45 8.93 13.08
CA PHE A 81 4.82 10.03 13.78
C PHE A 81 3.39 10.19 13.26
N HIS A 82 2.38 9.85 14.06
CA HIS A 82 0.97 9.97 13.70
C HIS A 82 0.10 10.20 14.91
N TYR A 83 -1.05 10.87 14.70
CA TYR A 83 -2.10 11.11 15.69
C TYR A 83 -3.32 10.23 15.49
N TRP A 84 -3.38 9.48 14.42
CA TRP A 84 -4.41 8.49 14.13
C TRP A 84 -3.86 7.09 14.32
N ASP A 85 -4.73 6.16 14.65
CA ASP A 85 -4.43 4.72 14.65
C ASP A 85 -5.52 3.99 13.85
N CYS A 86 -5.45 2.66 13.75
CA CYS A 86 -6.46 1.86 13.07
C CYS A 86 -6.87 0.65 13.92
N ASP A 87 -8.13 0.25 13.80
CA ASP A 87 -8.71 -0.93 14.41
C ASP A 87 -8.53 -2.17 13.50
N CYS A 88 -7.32 -2.55 13.20
CA CYS A 88 -7.02 -3.76 12.45
C CYS A 88 -6.38 -4.82 13.37
N GLY A 89 -6.62 -6.09 13.05
CA GLY A 89 -6.03 -7.20 13.81
C GLY A 89 -4.50 -7.23 13.71
N GLU A 90 -3.83 -7.64 14.78
CA GLU A 90 -2.35 -7.75 14.81
C GLU A 90 -1.82 -8.69 13.73
N ASP A 91 -2.55 -9.74 13.39
CA ASP A 91 -2.20 -10.73 12.36
C ASP A 91 -2.14 -10.14 10.93
N GLU A 92 -2.73 -8.98 10.72
CA GLU A 92 -2.71 -8.30 9.44
C GLU A 92 -1.38 -7.58 9.16
N PHE A 93 -0.58 -7.32 10.19
CA PHE A 93 0.71 -6.66 10.02
C PHE A 93 1.77 -7.62 9.48
N CYS A 94 2.59 -7.10 8.59
CA CYS A 94 3.56 -7.87 7.82
C CYS A 94 5.02 -7.51 8.12
N MET A 95 5.25 -6.51 8.98
CA MET A 95 6.57 -6.08 9.41
C MET A 95 6.58 -5.79 10.91
N THR A 96 7.79 -5.83 11.49
CA THR A 96 8.06 -5.35 12.84
C THR A 96 8.94 -4.11 12.78
N ALA A 97 8.47 -3.03 13.40
CA ALA A 97 9.29 -1.85 13.68
C ALA A 97 9.99 -2.01 15.02
N ALA A 98 11.26 -1.67 15.09
CA ALA A 98 12.08 -1.70 16.31
C ALA A 98 12.79 -0.37 16.52
N LYS A 99 12.88 0.08 17.78
CA LYS A 99 13.70 1.23 18.16
C LYS A 99 15.18 0.90 18.09
N PRO A 100 16.03 1.81 17.57
CA PRO A 100 17.49 1.60 17.52
C PRO A 100 18.13 1.41 18.91
N LYS A 101 17.51 1.96 19.94
CA LYS A 101 17.93 1.83 21.34
C LYS A 101 16.71 1.52 22.20
N GLY A 102 16.83 0.54 23.10
CA GLY A 102 15.84 0.30 24.16
C GLY A 102 14.82 -0.82 23.95
N GLY A 103 14.98 -1.70 22.97
CA GLY A 103 14.24 -2.97 22.88
C GLY A 103 12.71 -2.88 22.61
N ARG A 104 12.15 -1.68 22.40
CA ARG A 104 10.74 -1.54 22.02
C ARG A 104 10.55 -1.91 20.55
N SER A 105 9.59 -2.81 20.31
CA SER A 105 9.15 -3.16 18.96
C SER A 105 7.63 -3.26 18.92
N TRP A 106 7.08 -3.15 17.71
CA TRP A 106 5.64 -3.28 17.47
C TRP A 106 5.37 -3.73 16.03
N PRO A 107 4.25 -4.39 15.79
CA PRO A 107 3.83 -4.75 14.46
C PRO A 107 3.46 -3.50 13.65
N CYS A 108 3.82 -3.50 12.38
CA CYS A 108 3.55 -2.38 11.47
C CYS A 108 3.46 -2.86 10.03
N MET A 109 3.10 -1.94 9.13
CA MET A 109 2.88 -2.18 7.71
C MET A 109 1.92 -3.33 7.43
N ARG A 110 1.14 -3.19 6.40
CA ARG A 110 0.18 -4.19 5.90
C ARG A 110 0.40 -4.39 4.41
N THR A 111 -0.05 -5.51 3.90
CA THR A 111 0.06 -5.83 2.47
C THR A 111 -1.21 -6.50 1.97
N ALA A 112 -1.60 -6.16 0.74
CA ALA A 112 -2.65 -6.82 -0.01
C ALA A 112 -2.27 -6.84 -1.50
N LYS A 113 -2.04 -8.02 -2.07
CA LYS A 113 -1.50 -8.15 -3.44
C LYS A 113 -0.18 -7.36 -3.60
N GLN A 114 -0.18 -6.32 -4.46
CA GLN A 114 0.96 -5.44 -4.72
C GLN A 114 0.89 -4.12 -3.92
N VAL A 115 0.03 -4.05 -2.90
CA VAL A 115 -0.04 -2.92 -1.97
C VAL A 115 0.83 -3.20 -0.76
N MET A 116 1.65 -2.24 -0.36
CA MET A 116 2.34 -2.21 0.93
C MET A 116 2.10 -0.83 1.57
N ALA A 117 1.50 -0.81 2.77
CA ALA A 117 1.05 0.42 3.40
C ALA A 117 1.16 0.36 4.92
N GLY A 118 1.35 1.52 5.57
CA GLY A 118 1.41 1.62 7.03
C GLY A 118 1.70 3.04 7.51
N PHE A 119 1.80 3.22 8.82
CA PHE A 119 2.12 4.52 9.41
C PHE A 119 3.59 4.96 9.24
N PRO A 120 4.59 4.04 9.24
CA PRO A 120 5.98 4.43 9.07
C PRO A 120 6.23 5.18 7.76
N HIS A 121 7.05 6.23 7.83
CA HIS A 121 7.69 6.89 6.70
C HIS A 121 9.03 6.21 6.44
N LEU A 122 9.19 5.60 5.28
CA LEU A 122 10.34 4.77 4.94
C LEU A 122 11.50 5.62 4.41
N TYR A 123 12.70 5.38 4.92
CA TYR A 123 13.92 5.98 4.39
C TYR A 123 14.47 5.09 3.26
N TYR A 124 13.97 5.25 2.08
CA TYR A 124 14.27 4.43 0.88
C TYR A 124 15.76 4.24 0.59
N PRO A 125 16.65 5.25 0.77
CA PRO A 125 18.08 5.07 0.57
C PRO A 125 18.72 3.99 1.47
N SER A 126 18.09 3.64 2.59
CA SER A 126 18.60 2.58 3.46
C SER A 126 18.33 1.16 2.93
N CYS A 127 17.43 1.01 1.96
CA CYS A 127 17.11 -0.26 1.32
C CYS A 127 16.87 -0.09 -0.19
N PRO A 128 17.92 0.14 -1.00
CA PRO A 128 17.79 0.33 -2.45
C PRO A 128 17.16 -0.87 -3.17
N GLY A 129 17.24 -2.07 -2.56
CA GLY A 129 16.60 -3.29 -3.07
C GLY A 129 15.10 -3.19 -3.15
N LEU A 130 14.46 -2.61 -2.13
CA LEU A 130 13.02 -2.34 -2.11
C LEU A 130 12.62 -1.43 -3.27
N VAL A 131 13.33 -0.33 -3.47
CA VAL A 131 13.03 0.65 -4.52
C VAL A 131 13.13 0.02 -5.91
N ARG A 132 14.20 -0.75 -6.17
CA ARG A 132 14.37 -1.44 -7.46
C ARG A 132 13.25 -2.44 -7.74
N ARG A 133 12.81 -3.20 -6.74
CA ARG A 133 11.72 -4.16 -6.90
C ARG A 133 10.38 -3.46 -7.13
N PHE A 134 10.09 -2.41 -6.37
CA PHE A 134 8.89 -1.60 -6.59
C PHE A 134 8.86 -1.01 -8.01
N ALA A 135 9.94 -0.36 -8.44
CA ALA A 135 10.04 0.21 -9.79
C ALA A 135 9.92 -0.88 -10.88
N GLY A 136 10.55 -2.04 -10.69
CA GLY A 136 10.42 -3.18 -11.61
C GLY A 136 8.97 -3.66 -11.74
N GLN A 137 8.25 -3.78 -10.63
CA GLN A 137 6.83 -4.15 -10.64
C GLN A 137 5.96 -3.09 -11.33
N CYS A 138 6.28 -1.80 -11.19
CA CYS A 138 5.59 -0.73 -11.90
C CYS A 138 5.76 -0.87 -13.42
N VAL A 139 6.98 -1.14 -13.89
CA VAL A 139 7.26 -1.36 -15.33
C VAL A 139 6.50 -2.59 -15.84
N GLU A 140 6.56 -3.71 -15.12
CA GLU A 140 5.85 -4.92 -15.50
C GLU A 140 4.33 -4.72 -15.54
N TYR A 141 3.79 -3.97 -14.58
CA TYR A 141 2.37 -3.62 -14.55
C TYR A 141 1.98 -2.80 -15.79
N GLY A 142 2.73 -1.74 -16.12
CA GLY A 142 2.51 -0.92 -17.31
C GLY A 142 2.49 -1.76 -18.59
N GLN A 143 3.51 -2.58 -18.81
CA GLN A 143 3.62 -3.46 -19.98
C GLN A 143 2.45 -4.46 -20.12
N ARG A 144 1.90 -4.94 -19.00
CA ARG A 144 0.72 -5.82 -19.01
C ARG A 144 -0.56 -5.08 -19.38
N HIS A 145 -0.68 -3.82 -18.96
CA HIS A 145 -1.84 -2.99 -19.26
C HIS A 145 -1.86 -2.55 -20.72
N ASP A 146 -0.73 -2.09 -21.26
CA ASP A 146 -0.60 -1.70 -22.67
C ASP A 146 -0.96 -2.84 -23.61
N ARG A 147 -0.43 -4.06 -23.36
CA ARG A 147 -0.78 -5.25 -24.14
C ARG A 147 -2.26 -5.63 -24.10
N LYS A 148 -2.96 -5.37 -22.99
CA LYS A 148 -4.40 -5.62 -22.91
C LYS A 148 -5.19 -4.61 -23.72
N HIS A 149 -4.79 -3.36 -23.69
CA HIS A 149 -5.41 -2.28 -24.47
C HIS A 149 -5.29 -2.53 -25.96
N ASP A 150 -4.09 -2.81 -26.45
CA ASP A 150 -3.83 -3.15 -27.87
C ASP A 150 -4.63 -4.36 -28.36
N ARG A 151 -4.86 -5.35 -27.49
CA ARG A 151 -5.64 -6.54 -27.84
C ARG A 151 -7.13 -6.25 -27.91
N GLN A 152 -7.64 -5.38 -27.05
CA GLN A 152 -9.04 -4.97 -27.09
C GLN A 152 -9.35 -4.11 -28.32
N GLU A 153 -8.45 -3.19 -28.69
CA GLU A 153 -8.60 -2.39 -29.90
C GLU A 153 -8.61 -3.24 -31.19
N ARG A 154 -7.74 -4.26 -31.28
CA ARG A 154 -7.74 -5.17 -32.44
C ARG A 154 -9.01 -6.00 -32.55
N ASN A 155 -9.49 -6.55 -31.44
CA ASN A 155 -10.72 -7.33 -31.43
C ASN A 155 -11.97 -6.48 -31.71
N GLY A 156 -11.98 -5.19 -31.31
CA GLY A 156 -13.05 -4.25 -31.65
C GLY A 156 -13.09 -3.90 -33.15
N GLN A 157 -11.93 -3.78 -33.80
CA GLN A 157 -11.85 -3.50 -35.23
C GLN A 157 -12.26 -4.71 -36.11
N GLU A 158 -12.04 -5.95 -35.66
CA GLU A 158 -12.48 -7.14 -36.38
C GLU A 158 -14.01 -7.32 -36.36
N HIS A 159 -14.70 -6.84 -35.30
CA HIS A 159 -16.19 -6.96 -35.23
C HIS A 159 -16.91 -5.88 -36.05
N ASP A 160 -16.37 -4.68 -36.19
CA ASP A 160 -16.96 -3.62 -37.01
C ASP A 160 -16.78 -3.87 -38.52
N GLY A 161 -15.90 -4.77 -38.93
CA GLY A 161 -15.66 -5.14 -40.33
C GLY A 161 -16.64 -6.15 -40.92
N GLU A 162 -17.34 -6.92 -40.08
CA GLU A 162 -18.27 -7.97 -40.53
C GLU A 162 -19.73 -7.48 -40.72
N GLU A 163 -20.09 -6.28 -40.27
CA GLU A 163 -21.45 -5.73 -40.40
C GLU A 163 -21.68 -4.92 -41.69
N HIS A 164 -20.68 -4.81 -42.58
CA HIS A 164 -20.80 -4.00 -43.82
C HIS A 164 -20.85 -4.83 -45.12
N GLU A 165 -20.98 -6.16 -45.04
CA GLU A 165 -21.24 -7.02 -46.24
C GLU A 165 -22.58 -7.77 -46.13
N LEU A 166 -23.69 -7.05 -46.28
CA LEU A 166 -25.00 -7.61 -46.65
C LEU A 166 -25.79 -6.60 -47.49
#